data_9681aeba0f766bcf467df2699e350f0e
#
_entry.id   9681aeba0f766bcf467df2699e350f0e
#
_cell.length_a   1.000
_cell.length_b   1.000
_cell.length_c   1.000
_cell.angle_alpha   90.00
_cell.angle_beta   90.00
_cell.angle_gamma   90.00
#
_symmetry.space_group_name_H-M   'P 1'
#
loop_
_entity.id
_entity.type
_entity.pdbx_description
1 polymer ?
#
loop_
_entity_poly.entity_id
_entity_poly.type
_entity_poly.pdbx_seq_one_letter_code
_entity_poly.pdbx_strand_id
1 'polypeptide(L)'
;MNFSYSETQQMVAQAAKEFAEKYVRPHVMEWDETQEFPVEVFKKAGSLGFMGILVPEIYGGSGLDYHCYIAIIDEISKVDPSIGLSIAAHNSLCTNHILSFGNEEQKQRWLPKLASGEWIGAWGITEHNTGSDSGGMATTAVKDGDHWVLNGAKNFITHGKSGQLAVVIARTGEKDDKHGITAFAVERGTAGFSAGKKENKLGMRASETAEMIFDNCCIPDANRLGEVGDGFIQAMKILDGGRISIGALSLGIAKGAYEASLKYAKERMQFGKRLIDLQAIGFKLADMATEIEASELLLHKSAYQKNNHQRVTLSGAMAKMYASEVCVRVATEAVQIHGGYGYTKDFPVEKFFRDSKLCTIGEGTTEIQKLVISRQIDKQ
;
A
#
# COMPACT_ATOMS: atom_id res chain seq x y z
N MET A 1 -18.08 -8.22 -21.77
CA MET A 1 -17.18 -8.07 -20.62
C MET A 1 -17.54 -9.18 -19.63
N ASN A 2 -16.57 -9.90 -19.14
CA ASN A 2 -16.78 -10.87 -18.06
C ASN A 2 -16.30 -10.20 -16.76
N PHE A 3 -17.17 -10.03 -15.78
CA PHE A 3 -16.85 -9.45 -14.47
C PHE A 3 -16.53 -10.51 -13.41
N SER A 4 -16.61 -11.82 -13.79
CA SER A 4 -16.27 -12.90 -12.87
C SER A 4 -14.75 -13.10 -12.85
N TYR A 5 -14.22 -13.40 -11.68
CA TYR A 5 -12.84 -13.85 -11.54
C TYR A 5 -12.57 -15.10 -12.36
N SER A 6 -11.41 -15.18 -12.99
CA SER A 6 -10.90 -16.40 -13.59
C SER A 6 -10.64 -17.46 -12.51
N GLU A 7 -10.47 -18.71 -12.90
CA GLU A 7 -10.16 -19.81 -11.96
C GLU A 7 -8.90 -19.50 -11.15
N THR A 8 -7.84 -19.02 -11.79
CA THR A 8 -6.60 -18.60 -11.11
C THR A 8 -6.84 -17.48 -10.10
N GLN A 9 -7.62 -16.47 -10.46
CA GLN A 9 -7.94 -15.35 -9.55
C GLN A 9 -8.76 -15.82 -8.35
N GLN A 10 -9.71 -16.76 -8.55
CA GLN A 10 -10.48 -17.37 -7.46
C GLN A 10 -9.60 -18.20 -6.52
N MET A 11 -8.68 -19.01 -7.07
CA MET A 11 -7.73 -19.79 -6.27
C MET A 11 -6.82 -18.90 -5.44
N VAL A 12 -6.32 -17.82 -6.03
CA VAL A 12 -5.43 -16.85 -5.36
C VAL A 12 -6.18 -16.10 -4.26
N ALA A 13 -7.41 -15.63 -4.53
CA ALA A 13 -8.27 -15.00 -3.53
C ALA A 13 -8.55 -15.94 -2.33
N GLN A 14 -8.87 -17.21 -2.62
CA GLN A 14 -9.12 -18.21 -1.58
C GLN A 14 -7.86 -18.46 -0.74
N ALA A 15 -6.68 -18.59 -1.36
CA ALA A 15 -5.41 -18.77 -0.65
C ALA A 15 -5.09 -17.55 0.25
N ALA A 16 -5.35 -16.33 -0.24
CA ALA A 16 -5.17 -15.11 0.54
C ALA A 16 -6.14 -15.04 1.73
N LYS A 17 -7.40 -15.43 1.54
CA LYS A 17 -8.39 -15.53 2.60
C LYS A 17 -7.96 -16.53 3.67
N GLU A 18 -7.55 -17.74 3.28
CA GLU A 18 -7.08 -18.79 4.22
C GLU A 18 -5.84 -18.33 4.99
N PHE A 19 -4.91 -17.66 4.32
CA PHE A 19 -3.75 -17.06 4.98
C PHE A 19 -4.18 -16.02 6.02
N ALA A 20 -5.07 -15.11 5.66
CA ALA A 20 -5.54 -14.04 6.54
C ALA A 20 -6.30 -14.61 7.77
N GLU A 21 -7.21 -15.56 7.55
CA GLU A 21 -7.96 -16.19 8.64
C GLU A 21 -7.07 -17.00 9.60
N LYS A 22 -6.07 -17.71 9.08
CA LYS A 22 -5.24 -18.61 9.87
C LYS A 22 -4.10 -17.90 10.60
N TYR A 23 -3.41 -16.96 9.92
CA TYR A 23 -2.16 -16.40 10.43
C TYR A 23 -2.28 -14.94 10.87
N VAL A 24 -3.35 -14.23 10.48
CA VAL A 24 -3.53 -12.82 10.81
C VAL A 24 -4.66 -12.61 11.82
N ARG A 25 -5.87 -13.15 11.57
CA ARG A 25 -7.05 -12.91 12.40
C ARG A 25 -6.86 -13.15 13.90
N PRO A 26 -6.17 -14.21 14.35
CA PRO A 26 -6.01 -14.46 15.79
C PRO A 26 -5.24 -13.36 16.54
N HIS A 27 -4.46 -12.54 15.84
CA HIS A 27 -3.52 -11.60 16.43
C HIS A 27 -3.83 -10.12 16.11
N VAL A 28 -4.88 -9.84 15.34
CA VAL A 28 -5.18 -8.48 14.83
C VAL A 28 -5.18 -7.42 15.95
N MET A 29 -5.90 -7.66 17.03
CA MET A 29 -6.03 -6.69 18.12
C MET A 29 -4.77 -6.62 18.99
N GLU A 30 -4.08 -7.74 19.20
CA GLU A 30 -2.81 -7.78 19.92
C GLU A 30 -1.75 -6.90 19.20
N TRP A 31 -1.58 -7.10 17.90
CA TRP A 31 -0.63 -6.30 17.11
C TRP A 31 -1.04 -4.83 16.98
N ASP A 32 -2.35 -4.54 16.92
CA ASP A 32 -2.84 -3.15 16.94
C ASP A 32 -2.51 -2.46 18.26
N GLU A 33 -2.75 -3.12 19.40
CA GLU A 33 -2.47 -2.58 20.74
C GLU A 33 -0.97 -2.37 20.97
N THR A 34 -0.18 -3.39 20.70
CA THR A 34 1.28 -3.38 20.94
C THR A 34 2.05 -2.62 19.87
N GLN A 35 1.40 -2.33 18.73
CA GLN A 35 2.05 -1.80 17.53
C GLN A 35 3.17 -2.72 17.02
N GLU A 36 3.02 -4.01 17.20
CA GLU A 36 3.98 -5.00 16.74
C GLU A 36 3.93 -5.12 15.22
N PHE A 37 5.11 -5.15 14.59
CA PHE A 37 5.26 -5.52 13.19
C PHE A 37 5.64 -7.00 13.10
N PRO A 38 4.72 -7.89 12.68
CA PRO A 38 4.90 -9.34 12.80
C PRO A 38 5.73 -9.90 11.63
N VAL A 39 7.05 -9.82 11.70
CA VAL A 39 7.98 -10.20 10.62
C VAL A 39 7.74 -11.64 10.12
N GLU A 40 7.42 -12.57 11.00
CA GLU A 40 7.20 -13.99 10.64
C GLU A 40 5.97 -14.18 9.74
N VAL A 41 4.97 -13.31 9.85
CA VAL A 41 3.80 -13.33 8.96
C VAL A 41 4.20 -12.99 7.51
N PHE A 42 5.15 -12.08 7.33
CA PHE A 42 5.64 -11.70 5.99
C PHE A 42 6.51 -12.80 5.38
N LYS A 43 7.31 -13.51 6.16
CA LYS A 43 8.02 -14.70 5.70
C LYS A 43 7.03 -15.78 5.25
N LYS A 44 5.94 -15.97 6.02
CA LYS A 44 4.87 -16.90 5.64
C LYS A 44 4.14 -16.44 4.37
N ALA A 45 3.84 -15.15 4.23
CA ALA A 45 3.29 -14.58 3.00
C ALA A 45 4.23 -14.81 1.80
N GLY A 46 5.54 -14.66 1.99
CA GLY A 46 6.57 -14.96 0.98
C GLY A 46 6.53 -16.42 0.52
N SER A 47 6.39 -17.38 1.47
CA SER A 47 6.27 -18.81 1.12
C SER A 47 5.02 -19.17 0.30
N LEU A 48 4.03 -18.28 0.27
CA LEU A 48 2.81 -18.37 -0.54
C LEU A 48 2.88 -17.50 -1.82
N GLY A 49 4.01 -16.85 -2.08
CA GLY A 49 4.22 -15.98 -3.23
C GLY A 49 3.63 -14.57 -3.08
N PHE A 50 3.09 -14.18 -1.91
CA PHE A 50 2.43 -12.90 -1.72
C PHE A 50 3.40 -11.72 -1.55
N MET A 51 4.71 -11.99 -1.38
CA MET A 51 5.75 -10.96 -1.34
C MET A 51 6.36 -10.67 -2.71
N GLY A 52 6.10 -11.51 -3.71
CA GLY A 52 6.56 -11.34 -5.10
C GLY A 52 5.45 -11.51 -6.13
N ILE A 53 4.26 -10.97 -5.87
CA ILE A 53 3.05 -11.21 -6.66
C ILE A 53 3.26 -10.90 -8.15
N LEU A 54 3.78 -9.71 -8.44
CA LEU A 54 4.00 -9.19 -9.79
C LEU A 54 5.41 -9.49 -10.33
N VAL A 55 6.29 -10.05 -9.51
CA VAL A 55 7.67 -10.38 -9.89
C VAL A 55 7.65 -11.62 -10.75
N PRO A 56 8.30 -11.63 -11.95
CA PRO A 56 8.40 -12.79 -12.79
C PRO A 56 9.07 -14.00 -12.10
N GLU A 57 8.68 -15.21 -12.47
CA GLU A 57 9.23 -16.46 -11.93
C GLU A 57 10.75 -16.57 -12.07
N ILE A 58 11.33 -16.01 -13.13
CA ILE A 58 12.79 -15.97 -13.33
C ILE A 58 13.55 -15.28 -12.20
N TYR A 59 12.88 -14.41 -11.45
CA TYR A 59 13.41 -13.74 -10.25
C TYR A 59 12.80 -14.29 -8.95
N GLY A 60 12.18 -15.47 -8.99
CA GLY A 60 11.60 -16.14 -7.83
C GLY A 60 10.25 -15.60 -7.38
N GLY A 61 9.58 -14.79 -8.19
CA GLY A 61 8.23 -14.29 -7.91
C GLY A 61 7.12 -15.21 -8.40
N SER A 62 5.88 -14.79 -8.26
CA SER A 62 4.69 -15.55 -8.67
C SER A 62 4.24 -15.28 -10.10
N GLY A 63 4.75 -14.24 -10.77
CA GLY A 63 4.41 -13.87 -12.13
C GLY A 63 2.92 -13.60 -12.36
N LEU A 64 2.17 -13.24 -11.31
CA LEU A 64 0.74 -13.01 -11.37
C LEU A 64 0.40 -11.61 -11.91
N ASP A 65 -0.86 -11.42 -12.24
CA ASP A 65 -1.38 -10.17 -12.79
C ASP A 65 -1.95 -9.21 -11.73
N TYR A 66 -2.34 -7.99 -12.15
CA TYR A 66 -2.92 -6.99 -11.24
C TYR A 66 -4.31 -7.36 -10.69
N HIS A 67 -5.07 -8.25 -11.33
CA HIS A 67 -6.32 -8.74 -10.76
C HIS A 67 -6.06 -9.69 -9.59
N CYS A 68 -5.08 -10.59 -9.73
CA CYS A 68 -4.62 -11.42 -8.62
C CYS A 68 -4.03 -10.56 -7.48
N TYR A 69 -3.26 -9.52 -7.84
CA TYR A 69 -2.73 -8.59 -6.86
C TYR A 69 -3.82 -7.90 -6.04
N ILE A 70 -4.86 -7.35 -6.71
CA ILE A 70 -6.02 -6.74 -6.04
C ILE A 70 -6.70 -7.76 -5.12
N ALA A 71 -6.96 -8.99 -5.61
CA ALA A 71 -7.63 -10.02 -4.84
C ALA A 71 -6.86 -10.39 -3.55
N ILE A 72 -5.53 -10.49 -3.61
CA ILE A 72 -4.69 -10.77 -2.42
C ILE A 72 -4.80 -9.63 -1.40
N ILE A 73 -4.62 -8.38 -1.86
CA ILE A 73 -4.66 -7.22 -0.95
C ILE A 73 -6.05 -7.02 -0.36
N ASP A 74 -7.12 -7.19 -1.15
CA ASP A 74 -8.50 -7.12 -0.71
C ASP A 74 -8.77 -8.15 0.42
N GLU A 75 -8.52 -9.45 0.17
CA GLU A 75 -8.82 -10.50 1.13
C GLU A 75 -8.03 -10.37 2.44
N ILE A 76 -6.75 -9.98 2.38
CA ILE A 76 -5.95 -9.76 3.58
C ILE A 76 -6.45 -8.53 4.34
N SER A 77 -6.81 -7.46 3.65
CA SER A 77 -7.25 -6.19 4.25
C SER A 77 -8.65 -6.27 4.87
N LYS A 78 -9.49 -7.22 4.47
CA LYS A 78 -10.76 -7.54 5.17
C LYS A 78 -10.51 -8.02 6.61
N VAL A 79 -9.34 -8.58 6.86
CA VAL A 79 -8.96 -9.12 8.17
C VAL A 79 -8.12 -8.14 8.95
N ASP A 80 -7.00 -7.69 8.36
CA ASP A 80 -6.15 -6.63 8.93
C ASP A 80 -5.57 -5.71 7.85
N PRO A 81 -6.05 -4.47 7.78
CA PRO A 81 -5.52 -3.46 6.89
C PRO A 81 -4.03 -3.17 7.07
N SER A 82 -3.47 -3.34 8.27
CA SER A 82 -2.04 -3.11 8.53
C SER A 82 -1.16 -4.10 7.77
N ILE A 83 -1.55 -5.37 7.75
CA ILE A 83 -0.85 -6.43 7.01
C ILE A 83 -1.05 -6.23 5.51
N GLY A 84 -2.29 -5.92 5.08
CA GLY A 84 -2.60 -5.58 3.70
C GLY A 84 -1.75 -4.42 3.18
N LEU A 85 -1.62 -3.32 3.93
CA LEU A 85 -0.78 -2.17 3.60
C LEU A 85 0.69 -2.55 3.46
N SER A 86 1.21 -3.35 4.38
CA SER A 86 2.62 -3.77 4.36
C SER A 86 2.95 -4.62 3.13
N ILE A 87 2.10 -5.60 2.78
CA ILE A 87 2.27 -6.40 1.56
C ILE A 87 2.12 -5.52 0.31
N ALA A 88 1.14 -4.60 0.31
CA ALA A 88 0.91 -3.67 -0.79
C ALA A 88 2.13 -2.77 -1.04
N ALA A 89 2.63 -2.09 -0.01
CA ALA A 89 3.77 -1.18 -0.11
C ALA A 89 5.06 -1.91 -0.54
N HIS A 90 5.30 -3.11 0.01
CA HIS A 90 6.44 -3.93 -0.38
C HIS A 90 6.42 -4.27 -1.87
N ASN A 91 5.29 -4.76 -2.38
CA ASN A 91 5.16 -5.17 -3.78
C ASN A 91 5.13 -3.99 -4.76
N SER A 92 4.29 -2.98 -4.49
CA SER A 92 4.01 -1.90 -5.46
C SER A 92 5.05 -0.80 -5.47
N LEU A 93 5.79 -0.59 -4.38
CA LEU A 93 6.75 0.49 -4.27
C LEU A 93 8.19 -0.01 -4.46
N CYS A 94 8.83 -0.55 -3.43
CA CYS A 94 10.24 -0.95 -3.49
C CYS A 94 10.49 -2.04 -4.54
N THR A 95 9.78 -3.16 -4.43
CA THR A 95 9.97 -4.31 -5.33
C THR A 95 9.66 -3.94 -6.79
N ASN A 96 8.55 -3.24 -7.02
CA ASN A 96 8.18 -2.80 -8.37
C ASN A 96 9.13 -1.74 -8.93
N HIS A 97 9.75 -0.90 -8.08
CA HIS A 97 10.74 0.08 -8.54
C HIS A 97 11.97 -0.62 -9.10
N ILE A 98 12.49 -1.62 -8.39
CA ILE A 98 13.62 -2.43 -8.83
C ILE A 98 13.26 -3.23 -10.09
N LEU A 99 12.08 -3.85 -10.13
CA LEU A 99 11.61 -4.59 -11.29
C LEU A 99 11.51 -3.71 -12.54
N SER A 100 11.04 -2.46 -12.38
CA SER A 100 10.78 -1.56 -13.50
C SER A 100 12.02 -0.81 -13.99
N PHE A 101 12.97 -0.49 -13.11
CA PHE A 101 14.08 0.43 -13.40
C PHE A 101 15.46 -0.13 -13.04
N GLY A 102 15.55 -1.24 -12.34
CA GLY A 102 16.80 -1.95 -12.11
C GLY A 102 17.34 -2.57 -13.40
N ASN A 103 18.67 -2.61 -13.53
CA ASN A 103 19.33 -3.42 -14.55
C ASN A 103 19.25 -4.91 -14.19
N GLU A 104 19.73 -5.79 -15.06
CA GLU A 104 19.63 -7.23 -14.86
C GLU A 104 20.36 -7.72 -13.61
N GLU A 105 21.58 -7.20 -13.36
CA GLU A 105 22.37 -7.53 -12.18
C GLU A 105 21.64 -7.14 -10.88
N GLN A 106 21.05 -5.94 -10.84
CA GLN A 106 20.27 -5.44 -9.71
C GLN A 106 19.01 -6.29 -9.48
N LYS A 107 18.30 -6.68 -10.52
CA LYS A 107 17.13 -7.56 -10.43
C LYS A 107 17.49 -8.93 -9.88
N GLN A 108 18.54 -9.56 -10.39
CA GLN A 108 19.03 -10.85 -9.92
C GLN A 108 19.53 -10.80 -8.47
N ARG A 109 20.11 -9.68 -8.05
CA ARG A 109 20.62 -9.49 -6.69
C ARG A 109 19.51 -9.34 -5.65
N TRP A 110 18.46 -8.58 -5.94
CA TRP A 110 17.50 -8.14 -4.94
C TRP A 110 16.12 -8.76 -5.05
N LEU A 111 15.60 -8.99 -6.27
CA LEU A 111 14.22 -9.48 -6.43
C LEU A 111 13.98 -10.86 -5.80
N PRO A 112 14.90 -11.86 -5.89
CA PRO A 112 14.65 -13.15 -5.26
C PRO A 112 14.45 -13.06 -3.75
N LYS A 113 15.23 -12.23 -3.07
CA LYS A 113 15.12 -12.03 -1.61
C LYS A 113 13.86 -11.28 -1.22
N LEU A 114 13.44 -10.30 -2.03
CA LEU A 114 12.20 -9.57 -1.84
C LEU A 114 10.98 -10.46 -2.11
N ALA A 115 11.00 -11.21 -3.21
CA ALA A 115 9.89 -12.08 -3.61
C ALA A 115 9.65 -13.24 -2.63
N SER A 116 10.71 -13.79 -2.05
CA SER A 116 10.61 -14.83 -1.02
C SER A 116 10.16 -14.32 0.35
N GLY A 117 10.14 -13.00 0.57
CA GLY A 117 9.90 -12.41 1.89
C GLY A 117 11.08 -12.55 2.87
N GLU A 118 12.25 -13.02 2.42
CA GLU A 118 13.48 -12.98 3.20
C GLU A 118 13.86 -11.54 3.52
N TRP A 119 13.73 -10.66 2.52
CA TRP A 119 13.90 -9.22 2.66
C TRP A 119 12.57 -8.48 2.50
N ILE A 120 12.39 -7.47 3.31
CA ILE A 120 11.26 -6.54 3.22
C ILE A 120 11.77 -5.24 2.61
N GLY A 121 11.04 -4.74 1.61
CA GLY A 121 11.38 -3.50 0.92
C GLY A 121 10.75 -2.28 1.57
N ALA A 122 11.51 -1.19 1.65
CA ALA A 122 11.06 0.16 2.02
C ALA A 122 11.20 1.10 0.81
N TRP A 123 10.42 2.19 0.78
CA TRP A 123 10.47 3.16 -0.31
C TRP A 123 10.31 4.58 0.22
N GLY A 124 11.32 5.43 0.01
CA GLY A 124 11.43 6.74 0.62
C GLY A 124 11.42 7.89 -0.38
N ILE A 125 10.31 8.66 -0.43
CA ILE A 125 10.20 9.93 -1.15
C ILE A 125 9.88 11.09 -0.19
N THR A 126 8.96 10.87 0.75
CA THR A 126 8.45 11.90 1.67
C THR A 126 9.51 12.34 2.67
N GLU A 127 9.55 13.64 2.95
CA GLU A 127 10.41 14.25 3.96
C GLU A 127 9.58 15.12 4.92
N HIS A 128 10.21 15.61 5.98
CA HIS A 128 9.53 16.44 6.98
C HIS A 128 8.79 17.64 6.37
N ASN A 129 9.39 18.28 5.37
CA ASN A 129 8.84 19.47 4.71
C ASN A 129 8.22 19.18 3.34
N THR A 130 8.23 17.94 2.85
CA THR A 130 7.76 17.58 1.51
C THR A 130 6.90 16.31 1.52
N GLY A 131 5.61 16.49 1.36
CA GLY A 131 4.64 15.41 1.16
C GLY A 131 4.04 15.48 -0.25
N SER A 132 2.94 16.24 -0.40
CA SER A 132 2.28 16.43 -1.70
C SER A 132 3.16 17.18 -2.71
N ASP A 133 4.03 18.07 -2.25
CA ASP A 133 5.08 18.72 -3.07
C ASP A 133 6.38 17.90 -3.05
N SER A 134 6.32 16.69 -3.58
CA SER A 134 7.46 15.76 -3.56
C SER A 134 8.66 16.21 -4.40
N GLY A 135 8.49 17.18 -5.30
CA GLY A 135 9.58 17.76 -6.07
C GLY A 135 10.52 18.65 -5.26
N GLY A 136 10.04 19.14 -4.10
CA GLY A 136 10.80 20.03 -3.21
C GLY A 136 11.73 19.31 -2.23
N MET A 137 12.00 18.00 -2.40
CA MET A 137 12.82 17.21 -1.48
C MET A 137 14.23 17.78 -1.26
N ALA A 138 14.74 17.64 -0.03
CA ALA A 138 16.02 18.17 0.43
C ALA A 138 17.10 17.10 0.64
N THR A 139 16.75 15.82 0.79
CA THR A 139 17.73 14.73 0.87
C THR A 139 18.59 14.74 -0.38
N THR A 140 19.90 14.85 -0.21
CA THR A 140 20.88 14.94 -1.31
C THR A 140 21.61 13.62 -1.54
N ALA A 141 22.07 13.42 -2.77
CA ALA A 141 23.08 12.41 -3.12
C ALA A 141 24.14 13.10 -3.98
N VAL A 142 25.36 13.19 -3.45
CA VAL A 142 26.49 13.83 -4.11
C VAL A 142 27.43 12.75 -4.63
N LYS A 143 27.84 12.85 -5.92
CA LYS A 143 28.75 11.89 -6.51
C LYS A 143 30.17 12.12 -6.00
N ASP A 144 30.83 11.04 -5.57
CA ASP A 144 32.21 11.00 -5.13
C ASP A 144 32.93 9.79 -5.78
N GLY A 145 33.62 10.03 -6.88
CA GLY A 145 34.25 8.98 -7.67
C GLY A 145 33.23 7.98 -8.23
N ASP A 146 33.33 6.73 -7.85
CA ASP A 146 32.45 5.62 -8.20
C ASP A 146 31.35 5.35 -7.15
N HIS A 147 31.17 6.29 -6.20
CA HIS A 147 30.19 6.23 -5.13
C HIS A 147 29.29 7.45 -5.12
N TRP A 148 28.22 7.35 -4.34
CA TRP A 148 27.32 8.44 -3.97
C TRP A 148 27.24 8.58 -2.45
N VAL A 149 27.27 9.81 -1.97
CA VAL A 149 27.13 10.13 -0.54
C VAL A 149 25.74 10.74 -0.32
N LEU A 150 24.90 10.00 0.38
CA LEU A 150 23.54 10.42 0.71
C LEU A 150 23.53 11.13 2.07
N ASN A 151 22.83 12.29 2.12
CA ASN A 151 22.60 13.06 3.34
C ASN A 151 21.16 13.57 3.41
N GLY A 152 20.49 13.34 4.54
CA GLY A 152 19.11 13.77 4.80
C GLY A 152 18.28 12.74 5.52
N ALA A 153 16.95 12.87 5.45
CA ALA A 153 16.03 11.95 6.09
C ALA A 153 14.73 11.79 5.28
N LYS A 154 14.11 10.61 5.37
CA LYS A 154 12.80 10.31 4.79
C LYS A 154 11.83 9.96 5.90
N ASN A 155 10.63 10.57 5.88
CA ASN A 155 9.64 10.46 6.93
C ASN A 155 8.42 9.64 6.48
N PHE A 156 7.73 9.04 7.46
CA PHE A 156 6.54 8.23 7.26
C PHE A 156 6.75 7.02 6.33
N ILE A 157 7.93 6.38 6.44
CA ILE A 157 8.30 5.28 5.55
C ILE A 157 7.81 3.95 6.13
N THR A 158 6.93 3.28 5.38
CA THR A 158 6.55 1.89 5.66
C THR A 158 7.78 1.00 5.57
N HIS A 159 8.02 0.19 6.62
CA HIS A 159 9.22 -0.63 6.81
C HIS A 159 10.54 0.17 6.91
N GLY A 160 10.46 1.45 7.29
CA GLY A 160 11.65 2.31 7.41
C GLY A 160 12.68 1.80 8.41
N LYS A 161 12.26 1.03 9.42
CA LYS A 161 13.14 0.40 10.41
C LYS A 161 13.42 -1.07 10.10
N SER A 162 12.40 -1.84 9.73
CA SER A 162 12.50 -3.30 9.53
C SER A 162 12.93 -3.71 8.12
N GLY A 163 12.82 -2.83 7.13
CA GLY A 163 13.18 -3.14 5.75
C GLY A 163 14.66 -3.39 5.55
N GLN A 164 15.02 -4.47 4.84
CA GLN A 164 16.40 -4.82 4.51
C GLN A 164 16.91 -4.07 3.28
N LEU A 165 16.01 -3.62 2.40
CA LEU A 165 16.33 -2.83 1.23
C LEU A 165 15.42 -1.61 1.13
N ALA A 166 15.99 -0.43 0.97
CA ALA A 166 15.25 0.81 0.75
C ALA A 166 15.54 1.36 -0.64
N VAL A 167 14.50 1.68 -1.42
CA VAL A 167 14.64 2.58 -2.57
C VAL A 167 14.45 4.01 -2.09
N VAL A 168 15.46 4.84 -2.28
CA VAL A 168 15.53 6.21 -1.80
C VAL A 168 15.58 7.16 -2.99
N ILE A 169 14.65 8.11 -3.02
CA ILE A 169 14.61 9.16 -4.04
C ILE A 169 15.34 10.38 -3.47
N ALA A 170 16.45 10.79 -4.08
CA ALA A 170 17.31 11.85 -3.57
C ALA A 170 17.68 12.88 -4.64
N ARG A 171 18.01 14.08 -4.21
CA ARG A 171 18.42 15.18 -5.07
C ARG A 171 19.90 15.03 -5.45
N THR A 172 20.14 15.02 -6.75
CA THR A 172 21.49 14.96 -7.36
C THR A 172 21.86 16.20 -8.14
N GLY A 173 20.91 17.12 -8.37
CA GLY A 173 21.08 18.37 -9.08
C GLY A 173 20.57 19.57 -8.31
N GLU A 174 20.41 20.70 -9.01
CA GLU A 174 19.97 21.96 -8.44
C GLU A 174 18.57 21.88 -7.82
N LYS A 175 18.31 22.76 -6.85
CA LYS A 175 16.98 22.94 -6.27
C LYS A 175 16.00 23.33 -7.38
N ASP A 176 14.79 22.76 -7.33
CA ASP A 176 13.69 22.99 -8.28
C ASP A 176 13.89 22.35 -9.68
N ASP A 177 15.03 21.72 -9.95
CA ASP A 177 15.21 20.90 -11.16
C ASP A 177 14.60 19.50 -10.94
N LYS A 178 13.56 19.18 -11.72
CA LYS A 178 12.93 17.84 -11.71
C LYS A 178 13.82 16.74 -12.29
N HIS A 179 14.77 17.09 -13.15
CA HIS A 179 15.80 16.19 -13.65
C HIS A 179 17.02 16.13 -12.71
N GLY A 180 17.03 16.88 -11.63
CA GLY A 180 18.01 16.84 -10.56
C GLY A 180 17.67 15.83 -9.45
N ILE A 181 16.90 14.76 -9.72
CA ILE A 181 16.45 13.77 -8.73
C ILE A 181 16.74 12.37 -9.27
N THR A 182 17.36 11.53 -8.44
CA THR A 182 17.79 10.17 -8.80
C THR A 182 17.31 9.17 -7.77
N ALA A 183 17.09 7.92 -8.18
CA ALA A 183 16.70 6.82 -7.30
C ALA A 183 17.89 5.91 -6.97
N PHE A 184 17.99 5.47 -5.73
CA PHE A 184 19.06 4.63 -5.23
C PHE A 184 18.51 3.47 -4.39
N ALA A 185 19.11 2.29 -4.54
CA ALA A 185 18.87 1.15 -3.67
C ALA A 185 19.90 1.13 -2.53
N VAL A 186 19.44 1.18 -1.28
CA VAL A 186 20.29 1.22 -0.09
C VAL A 186 19.96 0.01 0.79
N GLU A 187 20.94 -0.87 0.99
CA GLU A 187 20.77 -2.05 1.84
C GLU A 187 20.91 -1.66 3.33
N ARG A 188 20.13 -2.33 4.17
CA ARG A 188 20.27 -2.19 5.63
C ARG A 188 21.66 -2.64 6.07
N GLY A 189 22.28 -1.90 6.97
CA GLY A 189 23.67 -2.12 7.41
C GLY A 189 24.70 -1.30 6.65
N THR A 190 24.32 -0.57 5.58
CA THR A 190 25.19 0.43 4.97
C THR A 190 25.55 1.49 6.00
N ALA A 191 26.86 1.80 6.13
CA ALA A 191 27.34 2.82 7.05
C ALA A 191 26.65 4.17 6.75
N GLY A 192 26.19 4.87 7.78
CA GLY A 192 25.44 6.12 7.64
C GLY A 192 23.94 5.95 7.34
N PHE A 193 23.43 4.72 7.14
CA PHE A 193 22.00 4.44 7.04
C PHE A 193 21.44 3.92 8.36
N SER A 194 20.53 4.64 8.97
CA SER A 194 19.89 4.26 10.23
C SER A 194 18.38 4.51 10.19
N ALA A 195 17.66 3.90 11.14
CA ALA A 195 16.26 4.20 11.38
C ALA A 195 16.14 5.27 12.47
N GLY A 196 15.30 6.25 12.24
CA GLY A 196 14.91 7.22 13.23
C GLY A 196 13.68 6.80 14.01
N LYS A 197 12.81 7.77 14.31
CA LYS A 197 11.61 7.59 15.10
C LYS A 197 10.61 6.64 14.42
N LYS A 198 10.10 5.65 15.18
CA LYS A 198 8.91 4.89 14.82
C LYS A 198 7.66 5.70 15.17
N GLU A 199 6.71 5.81 14.25
CA GLU A 199 5.51 6.62 14.42
C GLU A 199 4.43 5.89 15.24
N ASN A 200 3.85 6.59 16.22
CA ASN A 200 2.65 6.15 16.93
C ASN A 200 1.42 6.70 16.18
N LYS A 201 0.72 5.84 15.47
CA LYS A 201 -0.31 6.22 14.49
C LYS A 201 -1.73 6.05 15.04
N LEU A 202 -2.69 6.74 14.40
CA LEU A 202 -4.12 6.59 14.64
C LEU A 202 -4.59 5.16 14.32
N GLY A 203 -4.25 4.67 13.14
CA GLY A 203 -4.58 3.36 12.61
C GLY A 203 -3.38 2.72 11.89
N MET A 204 -3.59 1.58 11.24
CA MET A 204 -2.53 0.79 10.59
C MET A 204 -1.36 0.52 11.55
N ARG A 205 -1.68 0.23 12.82
CA ARG A 205 -0.70 0.26 13.90
C ARG A 205 0.29 -0.91 13.85
N ALA A 206 -0.13 -2.06 13.31
CA ALA A 206 0.72 -3.20 13.06
C ALA A 206 1.58 -3.08 11.78
N SER A 207 1.33 -2.07 10.92
CA SER A 207 2.23 -1.72 9.82
C SER A 207 3.30 -0.76 10.32
N GLU A 208 4.56 -1.18 10.36
CA GLU A 208 5.64 -0.31 10.80
C GLU A 208 5.79 0.91 9.89
N THR A 209 5.87 2.07 10.52
CA THR A 209 6.17 3.34 9.85
C THR A 209 7.26 4.04 10.64
N ALA A 210 8.39 4.35 10.00
CA ALA A 210 9.53 4.98 10.67
C ALA A 210 10.23 5.98 9.74
N GLU A 211 11.05 6.81 10.35
CA GLU A 211 12.00 7.66 9.66
C GLU A 211 13.20 6.84 9.19
N MET A 212 13.75 7.18 8.03
CA MET A 212 15.05 6.72 7.53
C MET A 212 16.02 7.89 7.52
N ILE A 213 17.18 7.73 8.13
CA ILE A 213 18.21 8.77 8.26
C ILE A 213 19.45 8.35 7.48
N PHE A 214 19.97 9.29 6.69
CA PHE A 214 21.21 9.16 5.92
C PHE A 214 22.19 10.24 6.38
N ASP A 215 23.29 9.81 6.98
CA ASP A 215 24.37 10.67 7.46
C ASP A 215 25.68 10.20 6.85
N ASN A 216 26.14 10.91 5.82
CA ASN A 216 27.29 10.53 5.01
C ASN A 216 27.20 9.06 4.55
N CYS A 217 25.99 8.65 4.15
CA CYS A 217 25.73 7.27 3.73
C CYS A 217 26.31 7.04 2.33
N CYS A 218 27.45 6.35 2.29
CA CYS A 218 28.18 6.06 1.07
C CYS A 218 27.69 4.77 0.43
N ILE A 219 27.25 4.86 -0.84
CA ILE A 219 26.77 3.73 -1.64
C ILE A 219 27.47 3.67 -3.00
N PRO A 220 27.73 2.48 -3.56
CA PRO A 220 28.31 2.35 -4.90
C PRO A 220 27.40 2.92 -5.99
N ASP A 221 27.96 3.43 -7.09
CA ASP A 221 27.17 3.87 -8.27
C ASP A 221 26.34 2.70 -8.85
N ALA A 222 26.79 1.47 -8.70
CA ALA A 222 26.06 0.26 -9.06
C ALA A 222 24.71 0.10 -8.34
N ASN A 223 24.46 0.84 -7.26
CA ASN A 223 23.18 0.85 -6.55
C ASN A 223 22.20 1.96 -7.07
N ARG A 224 22.60 2.76 -8.03
CA ARG A 224 21.73 3.72 -8.72
C ARG A 224 20.74 2.99 -9.63
N LEU A 225 19.47 3.37 -9.57
CA LEU A 225 18.39 2.79 -10.36
C LEU A 225 18.09 3.69 -11.58
N GLY A 226 18.37 3.18 -12.78
CA GLY A 226 18.23 3.94 -14.03
C GLY A 226 19.29 5.04 -14.17
N GLU A 227 18.99 6.11 -14.93
CA GLU A 227 19.94 7.19 -15.21
C GLU A 227 19.86 8.30 -14.14
N VAL A 228 20.94 9.07 -14.01
CA VAL A 228 20.97 10.28 -13.18
C VAL A 228 19.91 11.25 -13.68
N GLY A 229 19.07 11.75 -12.79
CA GLY A 229 18.01 12.68 -13.15
C GLY A 229 16.64 12.05 -13.43
N ASP A 230 16.54 10.73 -13.54
CA ASP A 230 15.29 10.04 -13.87
C ASP A 230 14.40 9.75 -12.65
N GLY A 231 14.92 9.89 -11.44
CA GLY A 231 14.28 9.42 -10.20
C GLY A 231 12.90 10.00 -9.95
N PHE A 232 12.65 11.26 -10.31
CA PHE A 232 11.31 11.85 -10.16
C PHE A 232 10.29 11.23 -11.10
N ILE A 233 10.67 11.03 -12.36
CA ILE A 233 9.80 10.40 -13.37
C ILE A 233 9.54 8.94 -13.00
N GLN A 234 10.57 8.22 -12.53
CA GLN A 234 10.43 6.85 -12.03
C GLN A 234 9.44 6.81 -10.86
N ALA A 235 9.61 7.67 -9.86
CA ALA A 235 8.72 7.74 -8.70
C ALA A 235 7.26 7.99 -9.09
N MET A 236 6.99 8.89 -10.04
CA MET A 236 5.62 9.13 -10.52
C MET A 236 5.02 7.90 -11.22
N LYS A 237 5.81 7.15 -11.99
CA LYS A 237 5.37 5.89 -12.64
C LYS A 237 5.10 4.78 -11.62
N ILE A 238 5.90 4.70 -10.56
CA ILE A 238 5.67 3.75 -9.46
C ILE A 238 4.39 4.08 -8.71
N LEU A 239 4.16 5.35 -8.37
CA LEU A 239 2.94 5.80 -7.71
C LEU A 239 1.67 5.59 -8.55
N ASP A 240 1.74 5.56 -9.88
CA ASP A 240 0.61 5.18 -10.73
C ASP A 240 0.13 3.74 -10.45
N GLY A 241 1.07 2.80 -10.20
CA GLY A 241 0.78 1.44 -9.75
C GLY A 241 0.32 1.38 -8.28
N GLY A 242 0.97 2.17 -7.42
CA GLY A 242 0.65 2.28 -6.00
C GLY A 242 -0.79 2.72 -5.73
N ARG A 243 -1.38 3.57 -6.60
CA ARG A 243 -2.80 3.96 -6.50
C ARG A 243 -3.75 2.77 -6.61
N ILE A 244 -3.45 1.79 -7.45
CA ILE A 244 -4.22 0.54 -7.53
C ILE A 244 -4.12 -0.23 -6.20
N SER A 245 -2.94 -0.25 -5.61
CA SER A 245 -2.67 -0.92 -4.32
C SER A 245 -3.47 -0.33 -3.17
N ILE A 246 -3.44 1.00 -3.02
CA ILE A 246 -4.22 1.68 -1.97
C ILE A 246 -5.72 1.59 -2.24
N GLY A 247 -6.12 1.58 -3.51
CA GLY A 247 -7.50 1.30 -3.88
C GLY A 247 -7.97 -0.09 -3.45
N ALA A 248 -7.14 -1.13 -3.66
CA ALA A 248 -7.43 -2.51 -3.23
C ALA A 248 -7.45 -2.64 -1.69
N LEU A 249 -6.51 -2.00 -1.00
CA LEU A 249 -6.51 -1.88 0.46
C LEU A 249 -7.81 -1.25 0.97
N SER A 250 -8.23 -0.14 0.36
CA SER A 250 -9.47 0.56 0.70
C SER A 250 -10.70 -0.30 0.48
N LEU A 251 -10.73 -1.05 -0.62
CA LEU A 251 -11.81 -1.99 -0.93
C LEU A 251 -11.91 -3.07 0.16
N GLY A 252 -10.79 -3.68 0.56
CA GLY A 252 -10.76 -4.68 1.62
C GLY A 252 -11.26 -4.15 2.96
N ILE A 253 -10.84 -2.93 3.36
CA ILE A 253 -11.35 -2.26 4.56
C ILE A 253 -12.88 -2.09 4.48
N ALA A 254 -13.37 -1.58 3.36
CA ALA A 254 -14.81 -1.36 3.19
C ALA A 254 -15.60 -2.68 3.24
N LYS A 255 -15.13 -3.73 2.55
CA LYS A 255 -15.73 -5.06 2.61
C LYS A 255 -15.72 -5.66 4.01
N GLY A 256 -14.58 -5.59 4.73
CA GLY A 256 -14.46 -6.10 6.11
C GLY A 256 -15.41 -5.38 7.08
N ALA A 257 -15.49 -4.06 7.00
CA ALA A 257 -16.40 -3.25 7.81
C ALA A 257 -17.88 -3.54 7.47
N TYR A 258 -18.21 -3.71 6.18
CA TYR A 258 -19.55 -4.08 5.71
C TYR A 258 -19.95 -5.48 6.17
N GLU A 259 -19.08 -6.49 6.01
CA GLU A 259 -19.34 -7.87 6.44
C GLU A 259 -19.62 -7.95 7.93
N ALA A 260 -18.79 -7.25 8.76
CA ALA A 260 -19.02 -7.16 10.20
C ALA A 260 -20.37 -6.52 10.53
N SER A 261 -20.73 -5.43 9.84
CA SER A 261 -22.00 -4.72 10.02
C SER A 261 -23.20 -5.55 9.61
N LEU A 262 -23.11 -6.23 8.48
CA LEU A 262 -24.17 -7.12 7.99
C LEU A 262 -24.42 -8.29 8.94
N LYS A 263 -23.36 -8.92 9.45
CA LYS A 263 -23.45 -9.97 10.46
C LYS A 263 -24.12 -9.44 11.72
N TYR A 264 -23.62 -8.35 12.28
CA TYR A 264 -24.18 -7.75 13.49
C TYR A 264 -25.66 -7.36 13.30
N ALA A 265 -26.02 -6.76 12.17
CA ALA A 265 -27.39 -6.33 11.90
C ALA A 265 -28.36 -7.52 11.75
N LYS A 266 -27.90 -8.68 11.32
CA LYS A 266 -28.71 -9.92 11.24
C LYS A 266 -28.92 -10.58 12.61
N GLU A 267 -27.99 -10.40 13.54
CA GLU A 267 -28.01 -11.05 14.88
C GLU A 267 -28.62 -10.16 15.96
N ARG A 268 -28.33 -8.86 15.94
CA ARG A 268 -28.74 -7.92 16.99
C ARG A 268 -30.22 -7.59 16.93
N MET A 269 -30.90 -7.75 18.09
CA MET A 269 -32.33 -7.44 18.26
C MET A 269 -32.53 -6.11 18.97
N GLN A 270 -33.36 -5.21 18.43
CA GLN A 270 -33.86 -4.00 19.07
C GLN A 270 -35.31 -3.75 18.62
N PHE A 271 -36.12 -3.14 19.47
CA PHE A 271 -37.53 -2.88 19.21
C PHE A 271 -38.32 -4.13 18.77
N GLY A 272 -37.92 -5.32 19.30
CA GLY A 272 -38.55 -6.61 18.94
C GLY A 272 -38.23 -7.13 17.53
N LYS A 273 -37.27 -6.53 16.81
CA LYS A 273 -36.86 -6.91 15.44
C LYS A 273 -35.34 -6.97 15.34
N ARG A 274 -34.83 -7.71 14.35
CA ARG A 274 -33.39 -7.64 14.00
C ARG A 274 -33.09 -6.22 13.48
N LEU A 275 -31.87 -5.75 13.69
CA LEU A 275 -31.51 -4.42 13.17
C LEU A 275 -31.68 -4.31 11.65
N ILE A 276 -31.38 -5.37 10.90
CA ILE A 276 -31.53 -5.38 9.43
C ILE A 276 -32.97 -5.18 8.98
N ASP A 277 -33.97 -5.54 9.80
CA ASP A 277 -35.40 -5.38 9.50
C ASP A 277 -35.88 -3.93 9.76
N LEU A 278 -35.04 -3.08 10.34
CA LEU A 278 -35.28 -1.65 10.48
C LEU A 278 -34.84 -0.92 9.20
N GLN A 279 -35.78 -0.26 8.52
CA GLN A 279 -35.57 0.35 7.22
C GLN A 279 -34.33 1.26 7.16
N ALA A 280 -34.08 2.07 8.18
CA ALA A 280 -32.94 2.97 8.25
C ALA A 280 -31.59 2.20 8.22
N ILE A 281 -31.50 1.03 8.84
CA ILE A 281 -30.32 0.18 8.85
C ILE A 281 -30.19 -0.53 7.50
N GLY A 282 -31.31 -1.08 6.96
CA GLY A 282 -31.33 -1.72 5.65
C GLY A 282 -30.85 -0.77 4.53
N PHE A 283 -31.23 0.51 4.57
CA PHE A 283 -30.79 1.51 3.59
C PHE A 283 -29.29 1.81 3.70
N LYS A 284 -28.75 1.96 4.90
CA LYS A 284 -27.30 2.11 5.10
C LYS A 284 -26.52 0.94 4.49
N LEU A 285 -26.95 -0.30 4.75
CA LEU A 285 -26.31 -1.49 4.19
C LEU A 285 -26.45 -1.55 2.65
N ALA A 286 -27.54 -1.09 2.08
CA ALA A 286 -27.71 -1.02 0.63
C ALA A 286 -26.78 0.02 -0.01
N ASP A 287 -26.62 1.19 0.60
CA ASP A 287 -25.70 2.24 0.14
C ASP A 287 -24.24 1.73 0.23
N MET A 288 -23.85 1.14 1.36
CA MET A 288 -22.51 0.56 1.56
C MET A 288 -22.21 -0.50 0.49
N ALA A 289 -23.13 -1.43 0.22
CA ALA A 289 -22.94 -2.47 -0.78
C ALA A 289 -22.76 -1.89 -2.19
N THR A 290 -23.58 -0.88 -2.55
CA THR A 290 -23.53 -0.23 -3.87
C THR A 290 -22.20 0.53 -4.07
N GLU A 291 -21.75 1.27 -3.07
CA GLU A 291 -20.49 2.00 -3.13
C GLU A 291 -19.26 1.09 -3.19
N ILE A 292 -19.29 -0.06 -2.49
CA ILE A 292 -18.24 -1.09 -2.54
C ILE A 292 -18.16 -1.67 -3.95
N GLU A 293 -19.29 -2.07 -4.54
CA GLU A 293 -19.35 -2.60 -5.92
C GLU A 293 -18.79 -1.60 -6.94
N ALA A 294 -19.18 -0.34 -6.84
CA ALA A 294 -18.66 0.72 -7.71
C ALA A 294 -17.14 0.91 -7.56
N SER A 295 -16.62 0.80 -6.34
CA SER A 295 -15.18 0.86 -6.05
C SER A 295 -14.43 -0.31 -6.70
N GLU A 296 -14.97 -1.52 -6.57
CA GLU A 296 -14.41 -2.74 -7.15
C GLU A 296 -14.33 -2.66 -8.67
N LEU A 297 -15.39 -2.21 -9.33
CA LEU A 297 -15.43 -2.04 -10.78
C LEU A 297 -14.38 -1.02 -11.30
N LEU A 298 -14.18 0.09 -10.59
CA LEU A 298 -13.14 1.06 -10.93
C LEU A 298 -11.73 0.48 -10.80
N LEU A 299 -11.50 -0.32 -9.77
CA LEU A 299 -10.21 -1.01 -9.55
C LEU A 299 -9.95 -2.04 -10.63
N HIS A 300 -10.92 -2.88 -10.94
CA HIS A 300 -10.80 -3.88 -12.00
C HIS A 300 -10.55 -3.26 -13.38
N LYS A 301 -11.18 -2.12 -13.68
CA LYS A 301 -10.87 -1.34 -14.88
C LYS A 301 -9.39 -0.92 -14.91
N SER A 302 -8.86 -0.43 -13.79
CA SER A 302 -7.47 0.00 -13.70
C SER A 302 -6.50 -1.18 -13.83
N ALA A 303 -6.80 -2.32 -13.18
CA ALA A 303 -6.03 -3.55 -13.30
C ALA A 303 -6.00 -4.08 -14.74
N TYR A 304 -7.17 -4.13 -15.40
CA TYR A 304 -7.25 -4.53 -16.80
C TYR A 304 -6.35 -3.67 -17.70
N GLN A 305 -6.42 -2.35 -17.54
CA GLN A 305 -5.57 -1.44 -18.31
C GLN A 305 -4.09 -1.67 -18.03
N LYS A 306 -3.71 -1.88 -16.76
CA LYS A 306 -2.33 -2.12 -16.36
C LYS A 306 -1.80 -3.43 -16.92
N ASN A 307 -2.59 -4.52 -16.87
CA ASN A 307 -2.25 -5.82 -17.45
C ASN A 307 -2.05 -5.75 -18.98
N ASN A 308 -2.76 -4.83 -19.64
CA ASN A 308 -2.62 -4.59 -21.09
C ASN A 308 -1.61 -3.47 -21.42
N HIS A 309 -0.69 -3.15 -20.51
CA HIS A 309 0.34 -2.13 -20.68
C HIS A 309 -0.18 -0.74 -21.07
N GLN A 310 -1.43 -0.44 -20.75
CA GLN A 310 -2.05 0.86 -20.99
C GLN A 310 -1.70 1.84 -19.85
N ARG A 311 -1.76 3.13 -20.15
CA ARG A 311 -1.55 4.17 -19.16
C ARG A 311 -2.68 4.20 -18.15
N VAL A 312 -2.38 4.08 -16.85
CA VAL A 312 -3.36 4.00 -15.76
C VAL A 312 -3.42 5.26 -14.88
N THR A 313 -2.72 6.34 -15.26
CA THR A 313 -2.66 7.56 -14.45
C THR A 313 -4.06 8.10 -14.11
N LEU A 314 -4.99 8.16 -15.07
CA LEU A 314 -6.35 8.64 -14.86
C LEU A 314 -7.19 7.60 -14.09
N SER A 315 -7.27 6.37 -14.60
CA SER A 315 -8.12 5.34 -14.01
C SER A 315 -7.67 4.94 -12.60
N GLY A 316 -6.35 4.83 -12.37
CA GLY A 316 -5.79 4.55 -11.04
C GLY A 316 -6.07 5.68 -10.03
N ALA A 317 -5.97 6.95 -10.47
CA ALA A 317 -6.33 8.08 -9.61
C ALA A 317 -7.83 8.10 -9.26
N MET A 318 -8.71 7.82 -10.24
CA MET A 318 -10.17 7.70 -10.01
C MET A 318 -10.49 6.55 -9.06
N ALA A 319 -9.93 5.37 -9.29
CA ALA A 319 -10.16 4.19 -8.47
C ALA A 319 -9.69 4.40 -7.02
N LYS A 320 -8.46 4.91 -6.83
CA LYS A 320 -7.91 5.23 -5.50
C LYS A 320 -8.75 6.26 -4.78
N MET A 321 -9.06 7.36 -5.42
CA MET A 321 -9.84 8.44 -4.84
C MET A 321 -11.22 7.93 -4.37
N TYR A 322 -11.95 7.26 -5.25
CA TYR A 322 -13.29 6.80 -4.95
C TYR A 322 -13.29 5.72 -3.85
N ALA A 323 -12.47 4.68 -4.00
CA ALA A 323 -12.40 3.60 -3.01
C ALA A 323 -11.96 4.08 -1.62
N SER A 324 -11.02 5.03 -1.54
CA SER A 324 -10.57 5.58 -0.24
C SER A 324 -11.63 6.44 0.45
N GLU A 325 -12.40 7.22 -0.29
CA GLU A 325 -13.53 7.97 0.27
C GLU A 325 -14.68 7.03 0.69
N VAL A 326 -14.97 6.01 -0.11
CA VAL A 326 -15.97 4.98 0.22
C VAL A 326 -15.57 4.23 1.49
N CYS A 327 -14.32 3.80 1.63
CA CYS A 327 -13.92 3.04 2.82
C CYS A 327 -14.06 3.85 4.12
N VAL A 328 -13.80 5.15 4.09
CA VAL A 328 -14.02 6.02 5.27
C VAL A 328 -15.51 6.12 5.60
N ARG A 329 -16.37 6.30 4.59
CA ARG A 329 -17.83 6.36 4.82
C ARG A 329 -18.36 5.03 5.34
N VAL A 330 -18.02 3.93 4.69
CA VAL A 330 -18.45 2.58 5.08
C VAL A 330 -17.98 2.23 6.49
N ALA A 331 -16.70 2.51 6.83
CA ALA A 331 -16.19 2.26 8.17
C ALA A 331 -16.88 3.13 9.24
N THR A 332 -17.22 4.38 8.90
CA THR A 332 -18.00 5.28 9.79
C THR A 332 -19.41 4.72 10.04
N GLU A 333 -20.10 4.30 8.97
CA GLU A 333 -21.44 3.72 9.10
C GLU A 333 -21.41 2.35 9.82
N ALA A 334 -20.32 1.60 9.68
CA ALA A 334 -20.14 0.35 10.41
C ALA A 334 -20.11 0.58 11.94
N VAL A 335 -19.36 1.57 12.40
CA VAL A 335 -19.39 1.99 13.82
C VAL A 335 -20.79 2.43 14.24
N GLN A 336 -21.48 3.21 13.39
CA GLN A 336 -22.83 3.70 13.68
C GLN A 336 -23.87 2.55 13.77
N ILE A 337 -23.79 1.53 12.91
CA ILE A 337 -24.69 0.37 12.95
C ILE A 337 -24.49 -0.45 14.23
N HIS A 338 -23.25 -0.57 14.71
CA HIS A 338 -22.96 -1.26 15.97
C HIS A 338 -23.37 -0.45 17.21
N GLY A 339 -23.61 0.86 17.07
CA GLY A 339 -23.95 1.76 18.19
C GLY A 339 -22.85 1.80 19.25
N GLY A 340 -23.20 1.70 20.52
CA GLY A 340 -22.22 1.74 21.62
C GLY A 340 -21.15 0.66 21.52
N TYR A 341 -21.48 -0.53 21.03
CA TYR A 341 -20.52 -1.61 20.80
C TYR A 341 -19.52 -1.29 19.67
N GLY A 342 -19.90 -0.48 18.68
CA GLY A 342 -19.00 -0.03 17.64
C GLY A 342 -17.91 0.93 18.13
N TYR A 343 -18.06 1.47 19.34
CA TYR A 343 -17.11 2.38 19.98
C TYR A 343 -16.19 1.66 20.99
N THR A 344 -16.30 0.35 21.09
CA THR A 344 -15.46 -0.51 21.95
C THR A 344 -14.59 -1.41 21.09
N LYS A 345 -13.50 -1.94 21.67
CA LYS A 345 -12.58 -2.83 20.98
C LYS A 345 -13.05 -4.29 20.88
N ASP A 346 -14.25 -4.59 21.37
CA ASP A 346 -14.86 -5.93 21.29
C ASP A 346 -15.29 -6.28 19.85
N PHE A 347 -15.44 -5.27 18.98
CA PHE A 347 -15.82 -5.42 17.58
C PHE A 347 -14.77 -4.77 16.66
N PRO A 348 -14.54 -5.31 15.46
CA PRO A 348 -13.44 -4.84 14.59
C PRO A 348 -13.71 -3.48 13.94
N VAL A 349 -14.94 -2.95 14.03
CA VAL A 349 -15.37 -1.78 13.26
C VAL A 349 -14.68 -0.48 13.71
N GLU A 350 -14.30 -0.35 14.98
CA GLU A 350 -13.54 0.79 15.47
C GLU A 350 -12.12 0.81 14.87
N LYS A 351 -11.50 -0.37 14.68
CA LYS A 351 -10.20 -0.50 14.03
C LYS A 351 -10.30 -0.15 12.56
N PHE A 352 -11.29 -0.68 11.84
CA PHE A 352 -11.54 -0.30 10.45
C PHE A 352 -11.75 1.20 10.27
N PHE A 353 -12.46 1.85 11.20
CA PHE A 353 -12.64 3.31 11.19
C PHE A 353 -11.29 4.04 11.31
N ARG A 354 -10.44 3.67 12.26
CA ARG A 354 -9.10 4.27 12.43
C ARG A 354 -8.20 4.02 11.22
N ASP A 355 -8.20 2.81 10.71
CA ASP A 355 -7.36 2.37 9.60
C ASP A 355 -7.76 3.02 8.27
N SER A 356 -9.06 3.17 8.03
CA SER A 356 -9.59 3.73 6.77
C SER A 356 -9.06 5.13 6.46
N LYS A 357 -8.78 5.93 7.49
CA LYS A 357 -8.37 7.33 7.29
C LYS A 357 -7.05 7.47 6.55
N LEU A 358 -6.11 6.52 6.72
CA LEU A 358 -4.85 6.52 5.98
C LEU A 358 -5.07 6.50 4.47
N CYS A 359 -6.08 5.79 3.99
CA CYS A 359 -6.34 5.61 2.56
C CYS A 359 -6.60 6.93 1.81
N THR A 360 -7.15 7.93 2.48
CA THR A 360 -7.35 9.27 1.89
C THR A 360 -6.10 10.15 1.91
N ILE A 361 -5.02 9.72 2.58
CA ILE A 361 -3.80 10.50 2.81
C ILE A 361 -2.61 9.87 2.06
N GLY A 362 -2.37 8.56 2.26
CA GLY A 362 -1.21 7.83 1.75
C GLY A 362 -1.18 7.73 0.22
N GLU A 363 0.02 7.69 -0.33
CA GLU A 363 0.31 7.61 -1.78
C GLU A 363 -0.42 8.68 -2.62
N GLY A 364 -0.45 9.89 -2.08
CA GLY A 364 -1.13 11.05 -2.65
C GLY A 364 -2.53 11.24 -2.07
N THR A 365 -2.75 12.38 -1.43
CA THR A 365 -4.03 12.72 -0.80
C THR A 365 -5.18 12.75 -1.81
N THR A 366 -6.43 12.73 -1.30
CA THR A 366 -7.64 12.89 -2.15
C THR A 366 -7.52 14.13 -3.05
N GLU A 367 -6.96 15.24 -2.54
CA GLU A 367 -6.76 16.48 -3.30
C GLU A 367 -5.75 16.28 -4.43
N ILE A 368 -4.66 15.55 -4.17
CA ILE A 368 -3.68 15.20 -5.20
C ILE A 368 -4.31 14.29 -6.26
N GLN A 369 -5.16 13.32 -5.89
CA GLN A 369 -5.88 12.50 -6.88
C GLN A 369 -6.79 13.38 -7.74
N LYS A 370 -7.55 14.31 -7.16
CA LYS A 370 -8.40 15.26 -7.90
C LYS A 370 -7.56 16.13 -8.85
N LEU A 371 -6.39 16.60 -8.40
CA LEU A 371 -5.47 17.36 -9.25
C LEU A 371 -4.95 16.52 -10.44
N VAL A 372 -4.58 15.25 -10.19
CA VAL A 372 -4.15 14.33 -11.25
C VAL A 372 -5.29 14.10 -12.25
N ILE A 373 -6.50 13.80 -11.76
CA ILE A 373 -7.69 13.60 -12.61
C ILE A 373 -7.96 14.82 -13.47
N SER A 374 -8.04 16.00 -12.86
CA SER A 374 -8.28 17.27 -13.56
C SER A 374 -7.29 17.49 -14.70
N ARG A 375 -5.97 17.32 -14.43
CA ARG A 375 -4.93 17.46 -15.45
C ARG A 375 -4.97 16.42 -16.56
N GLN A 376 -5.58 15.23 -16.32
CA GLN A 376 -5.73 14.22 -17.37
C GLN A 376 -6.98 14.45 -18.21
N ILE A 377 -8.06 15.00 -17.64
CA ILE A 377 -9.27 15.36 -18.37
C ILE A 377 -8.97 16.51 -19.35
N ASP A 378 -8.17 17.51 -18.95
CA ASP A 378 -7.76 18.64 -19.79
C ASP A 378 -6.94 18.23 -21.03
N LYS A 379 -6.41 17.00 -21.04
CA LYS A 379 -5.62 16.45 -22.16
C LYS A 379 -6.42 15.58 -23.12
N GLN A 380 -7.71 15.33 -22.84
CA GLN A 380 -8.62 14.58 -23.70
C GLN A 380 -9.27 15.47 -24.74
#